data_b3c7cc16a20b20a0c0757baeea80aed8
#
_entry.id   b3c7cc16a20b20a0c0757baeea80aed8
#
_cell.length_a   1.000
_cell.length_b   1.000
_cell.length_c   1.000
_cell.angle_alpha   90.00
_cell.angle_beta   90.00
_cell.angle_gamma   90.00
#
_symmetry.space_group_name_H-M   'P 1'
#
loop_
_entity.id
_entity.type
_entity.pdbx_description
1 polymer ?
#
loop_
_entity_poly.entity_id
_entity_poly.type
_entity_poly.pdbx_seq_one_letter_code
_entity_poly.pdbx_strand_id
1 'polypeptide(L)'
;TTVWVEDVAAEDMIEGEGGRTETGEGQYHDNSIRWLLFDAYEDIVIHSVDVFANEAGQREIGVVDNNGNVVASGAFDVEEGMNTIVLDFEVEEGSDYGLRSLDDDPQLWRDAPDTQMDYPYAIGDLAAITQSTAGGNNAFNYYYFFYNWVVQTPSIACASERIPFTINVTGVAEQLGTQLEVYPNPTNGQLQLQWSGVQGELRE
;
A
#
# COMPACT_ATOMS: atom_id res chain seq x y z
N THR A 1 1.01 -14.17 39.03
CA THR A 1 0.65 -13.18 37.99
C THR A 1 0.51 -13.93 36.67
N THR A 2 -0.62 -13.72 35.99
CA THR A 2 -0.85 -14.30 34.68
C THR A 2 -0.45 -13.27 33.61
N VAL A 3 0.43 -13.65 32.70
CA VAL A 3 0.84 -12.87 31.54
C VAL A 3 0.29 -13.57 30.28
N TRP A 4 -0.22 -12.82 29.35
CA TRP A 4 -0.69 -13.34 28.08
C TRP A 4 0.38 -13.13 27.02
N VAL A 5 0.74 -14.18 26.31
CA VAL A 5 1.70 -14.14 25.21
C VAL A 5 0.96 -14.35 23.91
N GLU A 6 1.22 -13.50 22.96
CA GLU A 6 0.68 -13.51 21.60
C GLU A 6 1.86 -13.42 20.62
N ASP A 7 1.90 -14.29 19.66
CA ASP A 7 2.86 -14.22 18.56
C ASP A 7 2.17 -13.50 17.39
N VAL A 8 2.80 -12.46 16.87
CA VAL A 8 2.32 -11.73 15.70
C VAL A 8 3.26 -12.08 14.56
N ALA A 9 2.85 -13.06 13.74
CA ALA A 9 3.51 -13.31 12.47
C ALA A 9 3.03 -12.23 11.47
N ALA A 10 3.94 -11.41 10.97
CA ALA A 10 3.69 -10.62 9.77
C ALA A 10 3.97 -11.53 8.56
N GLU A 11 2.99 -11.72 7.70
CA GLU A 11 3.30 -12.27 6.38
C GLU A 11 4.14 -11.26 5.60
N ASP A 12 5.10 -11.75 4.82
CA ASP A 12 5.90 -10.87 3.97
C ASP A 12 4.97 -10.20 2.95
N MET A 13 4.95 -8.87 2.97
CA MET A 13 4.19 -8.08 2.03
C MET A 13 4.79 -8.27 0.62
N ILE A 14 3.95 -8.66 -0.33
CA ILE A 14 4.34 -8.76 -1.73
C ILE A 14 4.15 -7.39 -2.36
N GLU A 15 5.15 -6.94 -3.12
CA GLU A 15 5.11 -5.67 -3.83
C GLU A 15 5.23 -5.91 -5.33
N GLY A 16 4.42 -5.20 -6.11
CA GLY A 16 4.45 -5.18 -7.57
C GLY A 16 4.62 -3.75 -8.07
N GLU A 17 5.50 -3.59 -9.03
CA GLU A 17 5.70 -2.32 -9.74
C GLU A 17 5.25 -2.45 -11.19
N GLY A 18 4.73 -1.36 -11.77
CA GLY A 18 4.29 -1.39 -13.16
C GLY A 18 3.68 -0.08 -13.67
N GLY A 19 2.96 -0.20 -14.78
CA GLY A 19 2.46 0.95 -15.50
C GLY A 19 3.52 1.57 -16.41
N ARG A 20 3.23 2.76 -16.94
CA ARG A 20 4.23 3.52 -17.69
C ARG A 20 5.20 4.17 -16.72
N THR A 21 6.49 4.15 -17.08
CA THR A 21 7.56 4.71 -16.25
C THR A 21 7.99 6.12 -16.68
N GLU A 22 7.63 6.51 -17.90
CA GLU A 22 8.03 7.79 -18.49
C GLU A 22 6.86 8.39 -19.26
N THR A 23 6.81 9.72 -19.31
CA THR A 23 5.86 10.45 -20.16
C THR A 23 6.28 10.37 -21.61
N GLY A 24 5.30 10.25 -22.51
CA GLY A 24 5.50 10.39 -23.94
C GLY A 24 5.07 11.76 -24.45
N GLU A 25 4.78 11.82 -25.76
CA GLU A 25 4.13 12.98 -26.35
C GLU A 25 2.76 13.17 -25.71
N GLY A 26 2.42 14.40 -25.35
CA GLY A 26 1.16 14.65 -24.65
C GLY A 26 0.96 16.10 -24.27
N GLN A 27 0.13 16.32 -23.28
CA GLN A 27 -0.16 17.63 -22.73
C GLN A 27 -0.73 17.56 -21.32
N TYR A 28 -0.64 18.64 -20.59
CA TYR A 28 -1.42 18.82 -19.37
C TYR A 28 -2.92 18.88 -19.72
N HIS A 29 -3.73 18.19 -18.93
CA HIS A 29 -5.14 18.00 -19.23
C HIS A 29 -6.01 18.81 -18.25
N ASP A 30 -6.96 19.52 -18.79
CA ASP A 30 -7.82 20.49 -18.13
C ASP A 30 -9.18 19.91 -17.68
N ASN A 31 -9.32 18.58 -17.69
CA ASN A 31 -10.53 17.93 -17.18
C ASN A 31 -10.23 16.49 -16.71
N SER A 32 -11.09 15.96 -15.85
CA SER A 32 -11.00 14.62 -15.25
C SER A 32 -12.06 13.64 -15.76
N ILE A 33 -12.62 13.87 -16.94
CA ILE A 33 -13.68 13.02 -17.53
C ILE A 33 -13.14 11.68 -18.05
N ARG A 34 -11.81 11.47 -18.02
CA ARG A 34 -11.12 10.26 -18.46
C ARG A 34 -10.09 9.83 -17.42
N TRP A 35 -9.90 8.51 -17.31
CA TRP A 35 -9.00 7.89 -16.35
C TRP A 35 -8.50 6.55 -16.85
N LEU A 36 -7.62 5.91 -16.08
CA LEU A 36 -7.15 4.54 -16.32
C LEU A 36 -8.08 3.54 -15.67
N LEU A 37 -8.36 2.44 -16.39
CA LEU A 37 -9.01 1.26 -15.83
C LEU A 37 -7.96 0.21 -15.47
N PHE A 38 -8.18 -0.49 -14.36
CA PHE A 38 -7.31 -1.55 -13.90
C PHE A 38 -8.10 -2.69 -13.25
N ASP A 39 -7.49 -3.88 -13.26
CA ASP A 39 -7.97 -5.06 -12.54
C ASP A 39 -7.04 -5.36 -11.38
N ALA A 40 -7.59 -5.67 -10.21
CA ALA A 40 -6.89 -6.20 -9.05
C ALA A 40 -7.11 -7.71 -8.99
N TYR A 41 -6.03 -8.50 -8.99
CA TYR A 41 -6.10 -9.96 -9.03
C TYR A 41 -6.28 -10.60 -7.65
N GLU A 42 -6.07 -9.81 -6.62
CA GLU A 42 -6.32 -10.11 -5.21
C GLU A 42 -6.57 -8.79 -4.46
N ASP A 43 -6.83 -8.83 -3.16
CA ASP A 43 -6.91 -7.62 -2.35
C ASP A 43 -5.55 -6.91 -2.33
N ILE A 44 -5.54 -5.63 -2.68
CA ILE A 44 -4.32 -4.83 -2.84
C ILE A 44 -4.40 -3.50 -2.10
N VAL A 45 -3.23 -2.92 -1.88
CA VAL A 45 -3.05 -1.51 -1.54
C VAL A 45 -2.32 -0.84 -2.69
N ILE A 46 -2.93 0.16 -3.32
CA ILE A 46 -2.22 1.05 -4.25
C ILE A 46 -1.37 1.97 -3.38
N HIS A 47 -0.08 1.59 -3.21
CA HIS A 47 0.80 2.31 -2.30
C HIS A 47 1.18 3.68 -2.84
N SER A 48 1.70 3.74 -4.06
CA SER A 48 2.10 5.03 -4.65
C SER A 48 2.01 5.04 -6.17
N VAL A 49 1.95 6.26 -6.69
CA VAL A 49 2.00 6.57 -8.13
C VAL A 49 2.83 7.83 -8.35
N ASP A 50 3.39 7.98 -9.55
CA ASP A 50 3.94 9.25 -10.01
C ASP A 50 2.92 10.02 -10.83
N VAL A 51 2.90 11.35 -10.65
CA VAL A 51 2.15 12.28 -11.48
C VAL A 51 3.06 13.42 -11.95
N PHE A 52 2.71 14.03 -13.08
CA PHE A 52 3.37 15.22 -13.58
C PHE A 52 2.35 16.36 -13.58
N ALA A 53 2.57 17.36 -12.74
CA ALA A 53 1.67 18.51 -12.57
C ALA A 53 2.19 19.76 -13.27
N ASN A 54 1.31 20.52 -13.92
CA ASN A 54 1.63 21.79 -14.58
C ASN A 54 1.96 22.89 -13.59
N GLU A 55 1.39 22.79 -12.40
CA GLU A 55 1.53 23.81 -11.33
C GLU A 55 1.37 23.16 -9.95
N ALA A 56 1.94 23.81 -8.94
CA ALA A 56 1.78 23.40 -7.55
C ALA A 56 0.33 23.59 -7.08
N GLY A 57 -0.11 22.72 -6.18
CA GLY A 57 -1.44 22.80 -5.56
C GLY A 57 -1.94 21.44 -5.12
N GLN A 58 -3.13 21.43 -4.53
CA GLN A 58 -3.76 20.20 -4.08
C GLN A 58 -4.45 19.49 -5.24
N ARG A 59 -4.37 18.16 -5.25
CA ARG A 59 -5.09 17.27 -6.20
C ARG A 59 -5.88 16.25 -5.42
N GLU A 60 -7.16 16.11 -5.76
CA GLU A 60 -8.00 15.06 -5.23
C GLU A 60 -7.94 13.85 -6.16
N ILE A 61 -7.48 12.71 -5.62
CA ILE A 61 -7.30 11.45 -6.37
C ILE A 61 -8.18 10.39 -5.73
N GLY A 62 -8.81 9.56 -6.54
CA GLY A 62 -9.65 8.49 -6.03
C GLY A 62 -9.67 7.25 -6.92
N VAL A 63 -9.99 6.13 -6.27
CA VAL A 63 -10.37 4.88 -6.92
C VAL A 63 -11.90 4.84 -7.02
N VAL A 64 -12.40 4.49 -8.18
CA VAL A 64 -13.83 4.25 -8.42
C VAL A 64 -14.06 2.81 -8.86
N ASP A 65 -15.22 2.26 -8.47
CA ASP A 65 -15.66 0.96 -8.94
C ASP A 65 -16.22 1.03 -10.39
N ASN A 66 -16.60 -0.12 -10.95
CA ASN A 66 -17.19 -0.22 -12.28
C ASN A 66 -18.58 0.45 -12.41
N ASN A 67 -19.20 0.86 -11.30
CA ASN A 67 -20.45 1.62 -11.27
C ASN A 67 -20.20 3.13 -11.14
N GLY A 68 -18.93 3.54 -10.96
CA GLY A 68 -18.52 4.93 -10.76
C GLY A 68 -18.62 5.43 -9.32
N ASN A 69 -18.84 4.53 -8.35
CA ASN A 69 -18.80 4.92 -6.93
C ASN A 69 -17.34 5.05 -6.47
N VAL A 70 -17.06 6.07 -5.66
CA VAL A 70 -15.74 6.24 -5.05
C VAL A 70 -15.55 5.18 -3.96
N VAL A 71 -14.50 4.38 -4.10
CA VAL A 71 -14.10 3.32 -3.17
C VAL A 71 -13.11 3.87 -2.15
N ALA A 72 -12.13 4.65 -2.65
CA ALA A 72 -11.13 5.33 -1.83
C ALA A 72 -10.80 6.68 -2.45
N SER A 73 -10.47 7.68 -1.64
CA SER A 73 -9.99 8.98 -2.12
C SER A 73 -9.16 9.71 -1.08
N GLY A 74 -8.33 10.65 -1.57
CA GLY A 74 -7.53 11.53 -0.75
C GLY A 74 -7.14 12.81 -1.49
N ALA A 75 -6.73 13.80 -0.74
CA ALA A 75 -6.23 15.06 -1.26
C ALA A 75 -4.73 15.17 -0.99
N PHE A 76 -3.95 15.45 -2.03
CA PHE A 76 -2.49 15.41 -2.03
C PHE A 76 -1.93 16.71 -2.55
N ASP A 77 -0.96 17.27 -1.85
CA ASP A 77 -0.24 18.45 -2.31
C ASP A 77 0.84 18.04 -3.31
N VAL A 78 0.86 18.68 -4.47
CA VAL A 78 1.88 18.47 -5.52
C VAL A 78 2.61 19.77 -5.82
N GLU A 79 3.86 19.65 -6.26
CA GLU A 79 4.65 20.73 -6.82
C GLU A 79 4.58 20.69 -8.34
N GLU A 80 5.02 21.76 -9.02
CA GLU A 80 5.20 21.74 -10.48
C GLU A 80 6.21 20.68 -10.90
N GLY A 81 5.88 19.87 -11.90
CA GLY A 81 6.69 18.78 -12.40
C GLY A 81 6.32 17.41 -11.85
N MET A 82 7.30 16.53 -11.72
CA MET A 82 7.09 15.15 -11.25
C MET A 82 6.94 15.08 -9.74
N ASN A 83 5.94 14.33 -9.30
CA ASN A 83 5.68 14.05 -7.89
C ASN A 83 5.37 12.56 -7.70
N THR A 84 5.96 11.94 -6.69
CA THR A 84 5.53 10.63 -6.21
C THR A 84 4.52 10.84 -5.08
N ILE A 85 3.33 10.32 -5.27
CA ILE A 85 2.22 10.46 -4.30
C ILE A 85 2.01 9.11 -3.62
N VAL A 86 2.08 9.10 -2.29
CA VAL A 86 1.70 7.94 -1.47
C VAL A 86 0.20 8.00 -1.25
N LEU A 87 -0.53 7.04 -1.82
CA LEU A 87 -1.98 6.95 -1.79
C LEU A 87 -2.47 6.07 -0.65
N ASP A 88 -1.87 4.90 -0.47
CA ASP A 88 -2.25 3.84 0.46
C ASP A 88 -3.75 3.48 0.37
N PHE A 89 -4.26 3.35 -0.86
CA PHE A 89 -5.66 3.01 -1.12
C PHE A 89 -5.86 1.51 -1.13
N GLU A 90 -6.68 1.02 -0.21
CA GLU A 90 -7.12 -0.38 -0.18
C GLU A 90 -8.17 -0.63 -1.26
N VAL A 91 -7.98 -1.70 -2.04
CA VAL A 91 -8.88 -2.12 -3.12
C VAL A 91 -9.06 -3.64 -3.03
N GLU A 92 -10.31 -4.08 -2.96
CA GLU A 92 -10.65 -5.52 -2.97
C GLU A 92 -10.36 -6.14 -4.35
N GLU A 93 -10.17 -7.46 -4.41
CA GLU A 93 -10.10 -8.22 -5.67
C GLU A 93 -11.30 -7.85 -6.59
N GLY A 94 -11.00 -7.53 -7.85
CA GLY A 94 -12.05 -7.14 -8.80
C GLY A 94 -11.52 -6.58 -10.10
N SER A 95 -12.44 -6.25 -11.00
CA SER A 95 -12.15 -5.76 -12.35
C SER A 95 -12.81 -4.42 -12.63
N ASP A 96 -12.24 -3.72 -13.63
CA ASP A 96 -12.77 -2.45 -14.11
C ASP A 96 -12.79 -1.32 -13.07
N TYR A 97 -11.91 -1.37 -12.09
CA TYR A 97 -11.67 -0.21 -11.24
C TYR A 97 -11.06 0.94 -12.04
N GLY A 98 -11.29 2.16 -11.58
CA GLY A 98 -10.71 3.35 -12.19
C GLY A 98 -9.84 4.13 -11.20
N LEU A 99 -8.58 4.42 -11.54
CA LEU A 99 -7.82 5.44 -10.82
C LEU A 99 -7.95 6.76 -11.57
N ARG A 100 -8.43 7.81 -10.88
CA ARG A 100 -8.77 9.08 -11.51
C ARG A 100 -8.46 10.29 -10.62
N SER A 101 -8.30 11.46 -11.25
CA SER A 101 -8.46 12.72 -10.53
C SER A 101 -9.95 12.99 -10.33
N LEU A 102 -10.30 13.50 -9.16
CA LEU A 102 -11.65 13.95 -8.80
C LEU A 102 -11.82 15.48 -8.97
N ASP A 103 -10.74 16.19 -9.28
CA ASP A 103 -10.78 17.62 -9.61
C ASP A 103 -11.42 17.86 -10.97
N ASP A 104 -12.11 18.97 -11.15
CA ASP A 104 -12.66 19.35 -12.45
C ASP A 104 -11.57 19.71 -13.47
N ASP A 105 -10.47 20.30 -13.00
CA ASP A 105 -9.30 20.72 -13.77
C ASP A 105 -8.01 20.23 -13.09
N PRO A 106 -7.56 18.97 -13.36
CA PRO A 106 -6.44 18.40 -12.62
C PRO A 106 -5.08 18.96 -13.02
N GLN A 107 -4.92 19.56 -14.21
CA GLN A 107 -3.64 20.03 -14.73
C GLN A 107 -2.51 18.99 -14.59
N LEU A 108 -2.85 17.72 -14.85
CA LEU A 108 -1.93 16.57 -14.84
C LEU A 108 -1.61 16.15 -16.25
N TRP A 109 -0.39 15.61 -16.46
CA TRP A 109 0.08 15.16 -17.76
C TRP A 109 -0.70 13.93 -18.24
N ARG A 110 -1.09 13.95 -19.50
CA ARG A 110 -1.71 12.85 -20.23
C ARG A 110 -0.95 12.59 -21.52
N ASP A 111 -0.55 11.32 -21.75
CA ASP A 111 0.05 10.93 -23.01
C ASP A 111 -1.00 10.87 -24.13
N ALA A 112 -0.56 11.29 -25.31
CA ALA A 112 -1.38 11.43 -26.53
C ALA A 112 -1.22 10.22 -27.48
N PRO A 113 -2.04 10.13 -28.56
CA PRO A 113 -2.01 9.01 -29.50
C PRO A 113 -0.70 8.81 -30.26
N ASP A 114 0.18 9.83 -30.30
CA ASP A 114 1.48 9.72 -30.98
C ASP A 114 2.48 8.89 -30.16
N THR A 115 2.16 8.58 -28.92
CA THR A 115 2.94 7.69 -28.06
C THR A 115 2.39 6.28 -28.15
N GLN A 116 3.26 5.30 -28.42
CA GLN A 116 2.83 3.90 -28.41
C GLN A 116 2.40 3.47 -27.02
N MET A 117 1.20 2.88 -26.93
CA MET A 117 0.65 2.31 -25.70
C MET A 117 0.67 0.79 -25.79
N ASP A 118 1.17 0.14 -24.75
CA ASP A 118 1.33 -1.31 -24.70
C ASP A 118 0.39 -1.96 -23.66
N TYR A 119 -0.88 -1.53 -23.67
CA TYR A 119 -1.88 -2.14 -22.78
C TYR A 119 -2.05 -3.65 -23.01
N PRO A 120 -2.25 -4.47 -21.97
CA PRO A 120 -2.28 -4.08 -20.55
C PRO A 120 -0.89 -3.90 -19.96
N TYR A 121 -0.75 -2.95 -19.03
CA TYR A 121 0.46 -2.78 -18.25
C TYR A 121 0.34 -3.60 -16.96
N ALA A 122 1.13 -4.66 -16.83
CA ALA A 122 1.19 -5.43 -15.59
C ALA A 122 1.78 -4.60 -14.45
N ILE A 123 1.31 -4.85 -13.23
CA ILE A 123 1.84 -4.31 -11.98
C ILE A 123 2.22 -5.51 -11.11
N GLY A 124 3.43 -6.04 -11.33
CA GLY A 124 3.81 -7.34 -10.80
C GLY A 124 2.79 -8.41 -11.22
N ASP A 125 2.50 -9.32 -10.29
CA ASP A 125 1.46 -10.34 -10.44
C ASP A 125 0.15 -9.93 -9.72
N LEU A 126 0.08 -8.70 -9.16
CA LEU A 126 -1.02 -8.26 -8.29
C LEU A 126 -2.15 -7.55 -9.05
N ALA A 127 -1.82 -6.82 -10.11
CA ALA A 127 -2.79 -6.02 -10.85
C ALA A 127 -2.35 -5.76 -12.29
N ALA A 128 -3.25 -5.20 -13.12
CA ALA A 128 -2.88 -4.69 -14.43
C ALA A 128 -3.75 -3.48 -14.82
N ILE A 129 -3.13 -2.47 -15.42
CA ILE A 129 -3.84 -1.38 -16.06
C ILE A 129 -4.29 -1.85 -17.44
N THR A 130 -5.59 -1.96 -17.65
CA THR A 130 -6.17 -2.64 -18.83
C THR A 130 -6.38 -1.72 -20.00
N GLN A 131 -6.80 -0.48 -19.76
CA GLN A 131 -7.06 0.54 -20.78
C GLN A 131 -7.35 1.89 -20.15
N SER A 132 -7.57 2.91 -20.98
CA SER A 132 -8.17 4.18 -20.54
C SER A 132 -9.67 4.22 -20.82
N THR A 133 -10.38 5.17 -20.21
CA THR A 133 -11.80 5.42 -20.50
C THR A 133 -12.03 6.34 -21.70
N ALA A 134 -11.01 6.60 -22.52
CA ALA A 134 -11.16 7.37 -23.75
C ALA A 134 -12.14 6.67 -24.71
N GLY A 135 -13.10 7.42 -25.24
CA GLY A 135 -14.22 6.85 -25.99
C GLY A 135 -13.84 6.22 -27.34
N GLY A 136 -14.64 5.23 -27.77
CA GLY A 136 -14.50 4.57 -29.06
C GLY A 136 -13.21 3.75 -29.17
N ASN A 137 -12.48 3.90 -30.29
CA ASN A 137 -11.23 3.19 -30.54
C ASN A 137 -10.02 3.81 -29.82
N ASN A 138 -10.23 4.80 -28.95
CA ASN A 138 -9.17 5.56 -28.31
C ASN A 138 -8.77 5.00 -26.92
N ALA A 139 -9.45 3.98 -26.43
CA ALA A 139 -9.18 3.42 -25.10
C ALA A 139 -7.71 2.98 -24.91
N PHE A 140 -7.08 2.53 -26.00
CA PHE A 140 -5.69 2.08 -26.02
C PHE A 140 -4.69 3.12 -26.56
N ASN A 141 -5.15 4.35 -26.83
CA ASN A 141 -4.34 5.38 -27.45
C ASN A 141 -3.93 6.51 -26.49
N TYR A 142 -4.43 6.49 -25.26
CA TYR A 142 -4.16 7.52 -24.27
C TYR A 142 -3.79 6.89 -22.94
N TYR A 143 -2.90 7.57 -22.19
CA TYR A 143 -2.55 7.18 -20.83
C TYR A 143 -2.74 8.38 -19.91
N TYR A 144 -3.59 8.22 -18.86
CA TYR A 144 -4.02 9.33 -18.02
C TYR A 144 -3.34 9.31 -16.66
N PHE A 145 -2.51 10.30 -16.42
CA PHE A 145 -2.04 10.89 -15.20
C PHE A 145 -1.09 10.06 -14.31
N PHE A 146 -1.29 8.74 -14.16
CA PHE A 146 -0.66 7.97 -13.08
C PHE A 146 0.38 7.00 -13.63
N TYR A 147 1.64 7.27 -13.31
CA TYR A 147 2.81 6.53 -13.78
C TYR A 147 3.44 5.77 -12.62
N ASN A 148 4.39 4.87 -12.87
CA ASN A 148 5.19 4.17 -11.87
C ASN A 148 4.36 3.67 -10.67
N TRP A 149 3.34 2.87 -10.94
CA TRP A 149 2.50 2.32 -9.88
C TRP A 149 3.31 1.37 -9.00
N VAL A 150 3.15 1.53 -7.70
CA VAL A 150 3.60 0.57 -6.69
C VAL A 150 2.36 0.05 -5.97
N VAL A 151 2.17 -1.26 -6.04
CA VAL A 151 1.03 -1.96 -5.46
C VAL A 151 1.54 -3.02 -4.50
N GLN A 152 0.87 -3.20 -3.38
CA GLN A 152 1.28 -4.13 -2.33
C GLN A 152 0.10 -5.00 -1.93
N THR A 153 0.37 -6.22 -1.42
CA THR A 153 -0.65 -6.96 -0.69
C THR A 153 -0.93 -6.28 0.66
N PRO A 154 -2.18 -6.34 1.19
CA PRO A 154 -2.44 -5.84 2.53
C PRO A 154 -1.55 -6.52 3.56
N SER A 155 -1.02 -5.78 4.52
CA SER A 155 -0.29 -6.38 5.63
C SER A 155 -1.26 -7.12 6.54
N ILE A 156 -1.24 -8.45 6.50
CA ILE A 156 -2.03 -9.28 7.40
C ILE A 156 -1.20 -9.55 8.65
N ALA A 157 -1.52 -8.87 9.74
CA ALA A 157 -1.01 -9.24 11.06
C ALA A 157 -1.87 -10.39 11.60
N CYS A 158 -1.45 -11.63 11.38
CA CYS A 158 -2.06 -12.78 12.03
C CYS A 158 -1.60 -12.84 13.49
N ALA A 159 -2.45 -12.37 14.41
CA ALA A 159 -2.24 -12.58 15.83
C ALA A 159 -2.60 -14.02 16.20
N SER A 160 -1.66 -14.75 16.83
CA SER A 160 -1.95 -16.06 17.38
C SER A 160 -2.98 -15.98 18.53
N GLU A 161 -3.62 -17.12 18.88
CA GLU A 161 -4.39 -17.17 20.12
C GLU A 161 -3.51 -16.77 21.30
N ARG A 162 -4.04 -15.91 22.19
CA ARG A 162 -3.36 -15.53 23.43
C ARG A 162 -3.27 -16.71 24.36
N ILE A 163 -2.05 -17.16 24.65
CA ILE A 163 -1.80 -18.25 25.59
C ILE A 163 -1.51 -17.66 26.96
N PRO A 164 -2.28 -18.04 28.03
CA PRO A 164 -2.00 -17.58 29.37
C PRO A 164 -0.74 -18.26 29.92
N PHE A 165 0.24 -17.46 30.32
CA PHE A 165 1.44 -17.93 31.00
C PHE A 165 1.38 -17.52 32.47
N THR A 166 1.41 -18.48 33.39
CA THR A 166 1.39 -18.19 34.83
C THR A 166 2.81 -18.20 35.39
N ILE A 167 3.29 -17.04 35.77
CA ILE A 167 4.57 -16.91 36.48
C ILE A 167 4.31 -17.17 37.99
N ASN A 168 4.70 -18.33 38.46
CA ASN A 168 4.73 -18.63 39.91
C ASN A 168 6.11 -18.25 40.47
N VAL A 169 6.19 -17.13 41.15
CA VAL A 169 7.40 -16.80 41.95
C VAL A 169 7.33 -17.58 43.24
N THR A 170 7.87 -18.79 43.23
CA THR A 170 8.06 -19.59 44.45
C THR A 170 9.44 -19.29 45.02
N GLY A 171 9.52 -18.36 45.94
CA GLY A 171 10.67 -18.14 46.84
C GLY A 171 11.98 -17.80 46.12
N VAL A 172 12.55 -16.66 46.46
CA VAL A 172 13.90 -16.28 46.04
C VAL A 172 14.89 -17.14 46.83
N ALA A 173 15.36 -18.24 46.21
CA ALA A 173 16.65 -18.80 46.59
C ALA A 173 17.69 -17.92 45.86
N GLU A 174 18.46 -17.12 46.60
CA GLU A 174 19.61 -16.42 46.05
C GLU A 174 20.58 -17.46 45.46
N GLN A 175 20.48 -17.70 44.15
CA GLN A 175 21.54 -18.33 43.37
C GLN A 175 22.27 -17.22 42.63
N LEU A 176 23.45 -16.96 43.12
CA LEU A 176 24.44 -16.08 42.50
C LEU A 176 24.60 -16.40 41.00
N GLY A 177 24.19 -15.49 40.10
CA GLY A 177 24.66 -15.48 38.73
C GLY A 177 23.64 -15.34 37.60
N THR A 178 22.35 -15.24 37.88
CA THR A 178 21.35 -15.05 36.81
C THR A 178 20.55 -13.78 37.08
N GLN A 179 20.67 -12.79 36.21
CA GLN A 179 19.80 -11.61 36.25
C GLN A 179 18.70 -11.77 35.21
N LEU A 180 17.45 -11.79 35.64
CA LEU A 180 16.28 -11.66 34.79
C LEU A 180 15.84 -10.19 34.85
N GLU A 181 15.93 -9.49 33.75
CA GLU A 181 15.45 -8.13 33.64
C GLU A 181 14.14 -8.11 32.87
N VAL A 182 13.15 -7.39 33.39
CA VAL A 182 11.81 -7.30 32.85
C VAL A 182 11.50 -5.84 32.52
N TYR A 183 11.23 -5.53 31.26
CA TYR A 183 10.89 -4.17 30.82
C TYR A 183 9.64 -4.13 29.93
N PRO A 184 8.98 -3.00 29.90
CA PRO A 184 8.97 -1.94 30.92
C PRO A 184 8.24 -2.39 32.18
N ASN A 185 8.56 -1.76 33.33
CA ASN A 185 7.83 -1.99 34.57
C ASN A 185 7.35 -0.63 35.13
N PRO A 186 6.04 -0.30 35.16
CA PRO A 186 4.91 -1.16 34.78
C PRO A 186 4.74 -1.32 33.25
N THR A 187 4.20 -2.46 32.82
CA THR A 187 3.99 -2.75 31.40
C THR A 187 2.72 -2.06 30.89
N ASN A 188 2.78 -1.52 29.67
CA ASN A 188 1.62 -0.97 28.94
C ASN A 188 1.12 -1.90 27.82
N GLY A 189 1.37 -3.21 27.96
CA GLY A 189 0.86 -4.24 27.06
C GLY A 189 1.92 -5.06 26.31
N GLN A 190 3.17 -4.60 26.29
CA GLN A 190 4.31 -5.39 25.74
C GLN A 190 5.35 -5.60 26.81
N LEU A 191 5.87 -6.84 26.94
CA LEU A 191 6.88 -7.24 27.89
C LEU A 191 8.06 -7.82 27.13
N GLN A 192 9.27 -7.28 27.35
CA GLN A 192 10.51 -7.89 26.87
C GLN A 192 11.20 -8.60 28.03
N LEU A 193 11.53 -9.88 27.82
CA LEU A 193 12.30 -10.69 28.75
C LEU A 193 13.73 -10.83 28.22
N GLN A 194 14.71 -10.33 28.95
CA GLN A 194 16.11 -10.51 28.63
C GLN A 194 16.76 -11.42 29.63
N TRP A 195 17.37 -12.49 29.15
CA TRP A 195 18.04 -13.51 29.98
C TRP A 195 19.53 -13.45 29.71
N SER A 196 20.33 -13.23 30.75
CA SER A 196 21.77 -13.30 30.65
C SER A 196 22.32 -14.27 31.72
N GLY A 197 22.91 -15.36 31.22
CA GLY A 197 23.70 -16.30 32.02
C GLY A 197 23.10 -17.71 32.15
N VAL A 198 23.90 -18.66 31.69
CA VAL A 198 23.86 -20.13 31.75
C VAL A 198 23.22 -20.82 30.56
N GLN A 199 24.09 -21.51 29.79
CA GLN A 199 23.70 -22.60 28.90
C GLN A 199 23.08 -23.74 29.74
N GLY A 200 21.77 -23.89 29.59
CA GLY A 200 21.02 -25.02 30.09
C GLY A 200 20.06 -25.50 29.02
N GLU A 201 20.22 -26.75 28.56
CA GLU A 201 19.26 -27.40 27.68
C GLU A 201 17.89 -27.45 28.37
N LEU A 202 16.86 -26.92 27.70
CA LEU A 202 15.49 -27.24 28.02
C LEU A 202 15.25 -28.70 27.64
N ARG A 203 15.04 -29.57 28.64
CA ARG A 203 14.47 -30.91 28.42
C ARG A 203 12.95 -30.80 28.56
N GLU A 204 12.26 -31.39 27.58
CA GLU A 204 10.80 -31.53 27.53
C GLU A 204 10.20 -32.07 28.82
#